data_d29375860bf08285cdb6223ab80a65e6
#
_entry.id   d29375860bf08285cdb6223ab80a65e6
#
_cell.length_a   1.000
_cell.length_b   1.000
_cell.length_c   1.000
_cell.angle_alpha   90.00
_cell.angle_beta   90.00
_cell.angle_gamma   90.00
#
_symmetry.space_group_name_H-M   'P 1'
#
loop_
_entity.id
_entity.type
_entity.pdbx_description
1 polymer ?
#
loop_
_entity_poly.entity_id
_entity_poly.type
_entity_poly.pdbx_seq_one_letter_code
_entity_poly.pdbx_strand_id
1 'polypeptide(L)'
;MSNTATRLTSHPEEAAVRVPLELYMRGHAEDSAEHMRAAFMPTARLESVREGPLTSWDLDTYCQRFNNTPAADEATRRRTIDTLDIVGTAASAKVTLVHGSITFTDYFVLLKTAQGWKIANKAFHAQVA
;
A
#
# COMPACT_ATOMS: atom_id res chain seq x y z
N MET A 1 -10.51 -16.57 -25.27
CA MET A 1 -10.52 -16.00 -25.08
C MET A 1 -10.30 -15.75 -24.59
N SER A 2 -10.18 -15.75 -24.44
CA SER A 2 -10.04 -15.31 -24.02
C SER A 2 -10.01 -14.95 -23.53
N ASN A 3 -9.97 -14.96 -23.22
CA ASN A 3 -10.08 -14.40 -22.75
C ASN A 3 -10.02 -14.04 -22.34
N THR A 4 -9.73 -14.10 -22.33
CA THR A 4 -9.83 -13.49 -22.02
C THR A 4 -10.08 -13.14 -21.56
N ALA A 5 -9.78 -13.44 -21.35
CA ALA A 5 -10.14 -13.03 -21.10
C ALA A 5 -10.29 -12.47 -20.41
N THR A 6 -10.16 -13.03 -19.89
CA THR A 6 -10.30 -12.35 -19.52
C THR A 6 -10.16 -11.49 -18.60
N ARG A 7 -9.75 -11.84 -17.87
CA ARG A 7 -9.44 -10.59 -17.46
C ARG A 7 -9.08 -9.75 -18.57
N LEU A 8 -9.96 -9.78 -19.24
CA LEU A 8 -9.82 -9.14 -20.36
C LEU A 8 -9.63 -7.79 -20.27
N THR A 9 -10.14 -7.22 -19.25
CA THR A 9 -10.17 -5.82 -19.28
C THR A 9 -9.56 -5.30 -18.07
N SER A 10 -8.49 -4.62 -18.24
CA SER A 10 -8.00 -3.73 -17.22
C SER A 10 -8.93 -2.54 -17.16
N HIS A 11 -9.24 -2.08 -15.98
CA HIS A 11 -10.00 -0.84 -15.80
C HIS A 11 -9.18 0.30 -16.39
N PRO A 12 -9.81 1.30 -17.07
CA PRO A 12 -9.06 2.43 -17.64
C PRO A 12 -8.21 3.19 -16.63
N GLU A 13 -8.60 3.17 -15.36
CA GLU A 13 -7.88 3.89 -14.31
C GLU A 13 -6.82 3.01 -13.63
N GLU A 14 -6.62 1.77 -14.06
CA GLU A 14 -5.75 0.86 -13.32
C GLU A 14 -4.33 1.42 -13.15
N ALA A 15 -3.74 1.94 -14.22
CA ALA A 15 -2.39 2.48 -14.14
C ALA A 15 -2.31 3.65 -13.14
N ALA A 16 -3.34 4.50 -13.12
CA ALA A 16 -3.37 5.65 -12.23
C ALA A 16 -3.53 5.23 -10.76
N VAL A 17 -4.36 4.22 -10.51
CA VAL A 17 -4.56 3.72 -9.13
C VAL A 17 -3.29 3.05 -8.62
N ARG A 18 -2.51 2.41 -9.50
CA ARG A 18 -1.27 1.77 -9.09
C ARG A 18 -0.19 2.78 -8.65
N VAL A 19 -0.26 4.02 -9.10
CA VAL A 19 0.76 5.03 -8.78
C VAL A 19 0.97 5.20 -7.27
N PRO A 20 -0.07 5.48 -6.45
CA PRO A 20 0.16 5.60 -5.01
C PRO A 20 0.57 4.29 -4.36
N LEU A 21 0.13 3.15 -4.88
CA LEU A 21 0.55 1.85 -4.33
C LEU A 21 2.03 1.60 -4.62
N GLU A 22 2.51 1.96 -5.80
CA GLU A 22 3.92 1.83 -6.14
C GLU A 22 4.78 2.80 -5.35
N LEU A 23 4.29 4.02 -5.10
CA LEU A 23 4.96 4.96 -4.20
C LEU A 23 5.08 4.40 -2.79
N TYR A 24 4.01 3.76 -2.30
CA TYR A 24 4.02 3.12 -0.99
C TYR A 24 5.10 2.02 -0.93
N MET A 25 5.15 1.17 -1.96
CA MET A 25 6.14 0.09 -1.99
C MET A 25 7.57 0.66 -2.08
N ARG A 26 7.77 1.72 -2.86
CA ARG A 26 9.06 2.39 -2.91
C ARG A 26 9.39 3.07 -1.59
N GLY A 27 8.40 3.59 -0.90
CA GLY A 27 8.58 4.17 0.43
C GLY A 27 9.18 3.16 1.40
N HIS A 28 8.74 1.91 1.32
CA HIS A 28 9.33 0.84 2.12
C HIS A 28 10.74 0.50 1.64
N ALA A 29 10.92 0.34 0.33
CA ALA A 29 12.20 -0.07 -0.22
C ALA A 29 13.31 0.94 0.08
N GLU A 30 12.98 2.23 0.01
CA GLU A 30 13.94 3.31 0.18
C GLU A 30 13.91 3.92 1.58
N ASP A 31 13.01 3.44 2.43
CA ASP A 31 12.79 3.98 3.78
C ASP A 31 12.48 5.49 3.69
N SER A 32 11.59 5.84 2.78
CA SER A 32 11.35 7.23 2.39
C SER A 32 10.01 7.75 2.90
N ALA A 33 10.05 8.67 3.85
CA ALA A 33 8.85 9.37 4.32
C ALA A 33 8.24 10.22 3.20
N GLU A 34 9.06 10.77 2.32
CA GLU A 34 8.57 11.58 1.20
C GLU A 34 7.67 10.78 0.28
N HIS A 35 8.06 9.54 -0.04
CA HIS A 35 7.23 8.66 -0.87
C HIS A 35 5.94 8.30 -0.15
N MET A 36 6.01 8.06 1.16
CA MET A 36 4.80 7.76 1.93
C MET A 36 3.83 8.94 1.94
N ARG A 37 4.34 10.16 2.12
CA ARG A 37 3.47 11.34 2.09
C ARG A 37 2.85 11.56 0.72
N ALA A 38 3.56 11.20 -0.34
CA ALA A 38 3.03 11.33 -1.69
C ALA A 38 1.96 10.27 -2.00
N ALA A 39 2.04 9.10 -1.35
CA ALA A 39 1.12 7.99 -1.59
C ALA A 39 -0.22 8.16 -0.89
N PHE A 40 -0.21 8.71 0.33
CA PHE A 40 -1.39 8.75 1.21
C PHE A 40 -2.07 10.10 1.23
N MET A 41 -3.39 10.09 1.48
CA MET A 41 -4.11 11.30 1.84
C MET A 41 -3.63 11.75 3.23
N PRO A 42 -3.58 13.07 3.48
CA PRO A 42 -3.14 13.55 4.81
C PRO A 42 -4.01 13.05 5.97
N THR A 43 -5.25 12.69 5.68
CA THR A 43 -6.19 12.20 6.69
C THR A 43 -6.12 10.69 6.90
N ALA A 44 -5.22 9.99 6.22
CA ALA A 44 -5.16 8.54 6.27
C ALA A 44 -4.86 8.04 7.67
N ARG A 45 -5.48 6.88 8.00
CA ARG A 45 -5.14 6.11 9.19
C ARG A 45 -4.51 4.81 8.74
N LEU A 46 -3.53 4.35 9.52
CA LEU A 46 -2.85 3.09 9.27
C LEU A 46 -3.06 2.25 10.52
N GLU A 47 -3.80 1.15 10.35
CA GLU A 47 -4.34 0.43 11.50
C GLU A 47 -4.07 -1.05 11.44
N SER A 48 -3.85 -1.65 12.61
CA SER A 48 -3.67 -3.09 12.72
C SER A 48 -4.02 -3.57 14.12
N VAL A 49 -4.31 -4.85 14.21
CA VAL A 49 -4.43 -5.53 15.49
C VAL A 49 -3.35 -6.59 15.52
N ARG A 50 -2.29 -6.34 16.28
CA ARG A 50 -1.18 -7.28 16.44
C ARG A 50 -1.17 -7.72 17.89
N GLU A 51 -1.50 -8.99 18.12
CA GLU A 51 -1.44 -9.58 19.46
C GLU A 51 -2.34 -8.89 20.50
N GLY A 52 -3.49 -8.38 20.07
CA GLY A 52 -4.50 -7.90 20.98
C GLY A 52 -4.99 -6.50 20.72
N PRO A 53 -4.34 -5.45 21.23
CA PRO A 53 -4.91 -4.11 21.12
C PRO A 53 -4.78 -3.51 19.73
N LEU A 54 -5.73 -2.64 19.40
CA LEU A 54 -5.70 -1.88 18.15
C LEU A 54 -4.54 -0.89 18.16
N THR A 55 -3.80 -0.86 17.07
CA THR A 55 -2.83 0.20 16.79
C THR A 55 -3.41 1.05 15.66
N SER A 56 -3.49 2.35 15.86
CA SER A 56 -4.01 3.28 14.85
C SER A 56 -3.10 4.50 14.83
N TRP A 57 -2.45 4.72 13.70
CA TRP A 57 -1.53 5.85 13.53
C TRP A 57 -2.08 6.81 12.48
N ASP A 58 -1.85 8.11 12.71
CA ASP A 58 -2.03 9.08 11.64
C ASP A 58 -0.80 9.04 10.73
N LEU A 59 -0.89 9.75 9.61
CA LEU A 59 0.17 9.72 8.62
C LEU A 59 1.49 10.30 9.16
N ASP A 60 1.42 11.39 9.93
CA ASP A 60 2.64 12.00 10.46
C ASP A 60 3.38 11.05 11.39
N THR A 61 2.66 10.38 12.29
CA THR A 61 3.26 9.40 13.19
C THR A 61 3.89 8.25 12.41
N TYR A 62 3.20 7.77 11.40
CA TYR A 62 3.71 6.70 10.55
C TYR A 62 5.00 7.13 9.83
N CYS A 63 4.99 8.34 9.28
CA CYS A 63 6.13 8.82 8.51
C CYS A 63 7.40 9.03 9.35
N GLN A 64 7.25 9.22 10.66
CA GLN A 64 8.41 9.35 11.54
C GLN A 64 9.25 8.08 11.61
N ARG A 65 8.73 6.96 11.13
CA ARG A 65 9.45 5.69 11.13
C ARG A 65 10.45 5.57 9.97
N PHE A 66 10.43 6.49 9.03
CA PHE A 66 11.25 6.41 7.81
C PHE A 66 12.32 7.51 7.84
N ASN A 67 13.57 7.13 7.60
CA ASN A 67 14.70 8.07 7.71
C ASN A 67 15.70 7.93 6.57
N ASN A 68 15.27 7.42 5.41
CA ASN A 68 16.09 7.27 4.20
C ASN A 68 17.25 6.28 4.38
N THR A 69 17.05 5.27 5.22
CA THR A 69 18.04 4.22 5.44
C THR A 69 17.42 2.87 5.07
N PRO A 70 17.55 2.42 3.83
CA PRO A 70 17.00 1.12 3.42
C PRO A 70 17.47 0.00 4.33
N ALA A 71 16.62 -1.02 4.49
CA ALA A 71 16.96 -2.15 5.32
C ALA A 71 18.14 -2.91 4.74
N ALA A 72 18.97 -3.48 5.60
CA ALA A 72 20.16 -4.21 5.15
C ALA A 72 19.80 -5.40 4.26
N ASP A 73 18.61 -5.98 4.47
CA ASP A 73 18.13 -7.15 3.72
C ASP A 73 17.16 -6.78 2.59
N GLU A 74 17.14 -5.52 2.17
CA GLU A 74 16.18 -5.07 1.16
C GLU A 74 16.21 -5.94 -0.11
N ALA A 75 17.38 -6.40 -0.51
CA ALA A 75 17.52 -7.21 -1.72
C ALA A 75 16.73 -8.52 -1.67
N THR A 76 16.39 -9.00 -0.46
CA THR A 76 15.64 -10.25 -0.31
C THR A 76 14.15 -10.01 -0.04
N ARG A 77 13.73 -8.76 0.11
CA ARG A 77 12.34 -8.44 0.39
C ARG A 77 11.53 -8.42 -0.91
N ARG A 78 10.25 -8.73 -0.79
CA ARG A 78 9.35 -8.75 -1.94
C ARG A 78 8.06 -8.01 -1.61
N ARG A 79 7.52 -7.32 -2.61
CA ARG A 79 6.28 -6.57 -2.49
C ARG A 79 5.46 -6.75 -3.75
N THR A 80 4.20 -7.12 -3.61
CA THR A 80 3.32 -7.38 -4.76
C THR A 80 1.95 -6.79 -4.52
N ILE A 81 1.37 -6.24 -5.59
CA ILE A 81 -0.05 -5.85 -5.60
C ILE A 81 -0.81 -7.08 -6.04
N ASP A 82 -1.58 -7.68 -5.11
CA ASP A 82 -2.25 -8.95 -5.37
C ASP A 82 -3.58 -8.78 -6.05
N THR A 83 -4.37 -7.80 -5.61
CA THR A 83 -5.70 -7.52 -6.18
C THR A 83 -5.93 -6.03 -6.25
N LEU A 84 -6.80 -5.64 -7.17
CA LEU A 84 -7.16 -4.25 -7.37
C LEU A 84 -8.59 -4.21 -7.90
N ASP A 85 -9.46 -3.44 -7.25
CA ASP A 85 -10.85 -3.32 -7.64
C ASP A 85 -11.22 -1.85 -7.68
N ILE A 86 -11.74 -1.37 -8.81
CA ILE A 86 -11.96 0.05 -9.07
C ILE A 86 -13.39 0.27 -9.54
N VAL A 87 -14.11 1.17 -8.87
CA VAL A 87 -15.43 1.62 -9.34
C VAL A 87 -15.46 3.14 -9.20
N GLY A 88 -15.57 3.83 -10.33
CA GLY A 88 -15.66 5.28 -10.33
C GLY A 88 -14.46 5.94 -9.66
N THR A 89 -14.71 6.66 -8.58
CA THR A 89 -13.67 7.42 -7.87
C THR A 89 -13.14 6.71 -6.63
N ALA A 90 -13.47 5.43 -6.45
CA ALA A 90 -13.03 4.67 -5.29
C ALA A 90 -12.41 3.34 -5.73
N ALA A 91 -11.45 2.86 -4.95
CA ALA A 91 -10.80 1.60 -5.25
C ALA A 91 -10.37 0.90 -3.98
N SER A 92 -10.15 -0.41 -4.07
CA SER A 92 -9.53 -1.19 -3.02
C SER A 92 -8.38 -2.00 -3.60
N ALA A 93 -7.41 -2.33 -2.76
CA ALA A 93 -6.26 -3.11 -3.17
C ALA A 93 -5.76 -3.98 -2.02
N LYS A 94 -5.17 -5.11 -2.38
CA LYS A 94 -4.48 -5.97 -1.42
C LYS A 94 -3.03 -6.05 -1.86
N VAL A 95 -2.12 -5.83 -0.94
CA VAL A 95 -0.68 -5.84 -1.20
C VAL A 95 -0.02 -6.76 -0.20
N THR A 96 0.90 -7.60 -0.66
CA THR A 96 1.69 -8.46 0.22
C THR A 96 3.11 -7.94 0.28
N LEU A 97 3.65 -7.81 1.49
CA LEU A 97 5.04 -7.46 1.72
C LEU A 97 5.71 -8.59 2.48
N VAL A 98 6.79 -9.14 1.92
CA VAL A 98 7.59 -10.16 2.60
C VAL A 98 8.88 -9.50 3.02
N HIS A 99 9.01 -9.23 4.32
CA HIS A 99 10.14 -8.54 4.91
C HIS A 99 10.81 -9.49 5.92
N GLY A 100 11.78 -10.27 5.44
CA GLY A 100 12.44 -11.26 6.27
C GLY A 100 11.46 -12.35 6.69
N SER A 101 11.32 -12.57 7.98
CA SER A 101 10.43 -13.59 8.53
C SER A 101 8.98 -13.09 8.68
N ILE A 102 8.71 -11.83 8.36
CA ILE A 102 7.38 -11.26 8.55
C ILE A 102 6.72 -11.08 7.19
N THR A 103 5.48 -11.55 7.06
CA THR A 103 4.64 -11.27 5.90
C THR A 103 3.54 -10.32 6.33
N PHE A 104 3.50 -9.17 5.69
CA PHE A 104 2.42 -8.21 5.90
C PHE A 104 1.42 -8.36 4.78
N THR A 105 0.13 -8.43 5.15
CA THR A 105 -0.96 -8.35 4.19
C THR A 105 -1.65 -7.03 4.42
N ASP A 106 -1.55 -6.15 3.44
CA ASP A 106 -2.09 -4.79 3.54
C ASP A 106 -3.36 -4.68 2.72
N TYR A 107 -4.39 -4.12 3.34
CA TYR A 107 -5.64 -3.79 2.65
C TYR A 107 -5.76 -2.28 2.57
N PHE A 108 -5.96 -1.78 1.35
CA PHE A 108 -6.05 -0.36 1.08
C PHE A 108 -7.41 0.02 0.53
N VAL A 109 -7.88 1.20 0.88
CA VAL A 109 -8.92 1.88 0.13
C VAL A 109 -8.33 3.17 -0.41
N LEU A 110 -8.70 3.50 -1.67
CA LEU A 110 -8.13 4.63 -2.38
C LEU A 110 -9.24 5.51 -2.94
N LEU A 111 -8.95 6.78 -3.10
CA LEU A 111 -9.90 7.74 -3.67
C LEU A 111 -9.22 8.58 -4.75
N LYS A 112 -9.98 8.89 -5.80
CA LYS A 112 -9.52 9.80 -6.85
C LYS A 112 -9.78 11.23 -6.40
N THR A 113 -8.72 11.90 -5.99
CA THR A 113 -8.78 13.27 -5.47
C THR A 113 -8.43 14.27 -6.58
N ALA A 114 -8.51 15.55 -6.26
CA ALA A 114 -8.09 16.60 -7.19
C ALA A 114 -6.62 16.50 -7.56
N GLN A 115 -5.80 15.88 -6.72
CA GLN A 115 -4.38 15.67 -6.97
C GLN A 115 -4.08 14.27 -7.50
N GLY A 116 -5.09 13.53 -7.95
CA GLY A 116 -4.97 12.18 -8.45
C GLY A 116 -5.37 11.16 -7.40
N TRP A 117 -5.11 9.88 -7.71
CA TRP A 117 -5.44 8.80 -6.78
C TRP A 117 -4.51 8.82 -5.58
N LYS A 118 -5.10 8.65 -4.39
CA LYS A 118 -4.36 8.62 -3.13
C LYS A 118 -4.92 7.52 -2.25
N ILE A 119 -4.07 6.97 -1.37
CA ILE A 119 -4.51 5.98 -0.40
C ILE A 119 -5.24 6.70 0.72
N ALA A 120 -6.51 6.35 0.92
CA ALA A 120 -7.34 6.96 1.95
C ALA A 120 -7.08 6.34 3.32
N ASN A 121 -6.93 5.02 3.38
CA ASN A 121 -6.68 4.30 4.62
C ASN A 121 -6.00 2.97 4.34
N LYS A 122 -5.29 2.45 5.36
CA LYS A 122 -4.66 1.13 5.31
C LYS A 122 -4.98 0.36 6.58
N ALA A 123 -5.36 -0.90 6.43
CA ALA A 123 -5.42 -1.84 7.54
C ALA A 123 -4.58 -3.05 7.15
N PHE A 124 -3.84 -3.62 8.11
CA PHE A 124 -2.95 -4.72 7.76
C PHE A 124 -2.85 -5.78 8.84
N HIS A 125 -2.44 -6.96 8.43
CA HIS A 125 -2.10 -8.07 9.31
C HIS A 125 -0.63 -8.40 9.13
N ALA A 126 0.07 -8.67 10.23
CA ALA A 126 1.46 -9.10 10.20
C ALA A 126 1.53 -10.53 10.72
N GLN A 127 2.15 -11.42 9.93
CA GLN A 127 2.30 -12.82 10.27
C GLN A 127 3.78 -13.14 10.37
N VAL A 128 4.22 -13.61 11.53
CA VAL A 128 5.61 -14.04 11.73
C VAL A 128 5.69 -15.52 11.40
N ALA A 129 6.66 -15.85 10.59
CA ALA A 129 6.87 -17.24 10.20
C ALA A 129 7.47 -18.07 11.33
#